data_47c391d50e35341d9b8cb571e1d3663c
#
_entry.id   47c391d50e35341d9b8cb571e1d3663c
#
_cell.length_a   1.000
_cell.length_b   1.000
_cell.length_c   1.000
_cell.angle_alpha   90.00
_cell.angle_beta   90.00
_cell.angle_gamma   90.00
#
_symmetry.space_group_name_H-M   'P 1'
#
loop_
_entity.id
_entity.type
_entity.pdbx_description
1 polymer ?
#
loop_
_entity_poly.entity_id
_entity_poly.type
_entity_poly.pdbx_seq_one_letter_code
_entity_poly.pdbx_strand_id
1 'polypeptide(L)'
;MFGEEAEKKQSEEVVYQKIEEALLAMPEVSHFTADGFQYLMQGISQAFGFKAHRGLWIRNLKDGRVKVAISVALHKGCQVQETARYIQMVVKNVFSSLRREYIESIDVTITEMVE
;
A
#
# COMPACT_ATOMS: atom_id res chain seq x y z
N MET A 1 -18.31 22.32 -2.10
CA MET A 1 -17.61 21.86 -3.30
C MET A 1 -16.11 21.74 -3.10
N PHE A 2 -15.46 22.76 -2.59
CA PHE A 2 -14.03 22.68 -2.29
C PHE A 2 -13.72 21.77 -1.11
N GLY A 3 -14.65 21.59 -0.18
CA GLY A 3 -14.46 20.75 0.98
C GLY A 3 -14.40 19.27 0.67
N GLU A 4 -15.14 18.82 -0.34
CA GLU A 4 -15.16 17.40 -0.69
C GLU A 4 -13.82 16.91 -1.24
N GLU A 5 -13.19 17.70 -2.11
CA GLU A 5 -11.89 17.31 -2.65
C GLU A 5 -10.80 17.33 -1.58
N ALA A 6 -10.83 18.33 -0.70
CA ALA A 6 -9.87 18.41 0.39
C ALA A 6 -10.05 17.26 1.37
N GLU A 7 -11.29 16.92 1.70
CA GLU A 7 -11.58 15.79 2.57
C GLU A 7 -11.15 14.47 1.94
N LYS A 8 -11.37 14.32 0.63
CA LYS A 8 -10.98 13.11 -0.08
C LYS A 8 -9.47 12.95 -0.11
N LYS A 9 -8.72 14.02 -0.36
CA LYS A 9 -7.26 13.99 -0.34
C LYS A 9 -6.71 13.68 1.05
N GLN A 10 -7.27 14.30 2.09
CA GLN A 10 -6.88 14.02 3.46
C GLN A 10 -7.18 12.58 3.83
N SER A 11 -8.32 12.08 3.38
CA SER A 11 -8.74 10.72 3.61
C SER A 11 -7.77 9.72 3.00
N GLU A 12 -7.32 9.98 1.77
CA GLU A 12 -6.33 9.14 1.10
C GLU A 12 -4.99 9.16 1.81
N GLU A 13 -4.56 10.34 2.24
CA GLU A 13 -3.31 10.49 2.98
C GLU A 13 -3.35 9.72 4.29
N VAL A 14 -4.48 9.75 4.98
CA VAL A 14 -4.67 8.98 6.21
C VAL A 14 -4.55 7.48 5.95
N VAL A 15 -5.13 6.99 4.86
CA VAL A 15 -5.02 5.57 4.49
C VAL A 15 -3.57 5.17 4.28
N TYR A 16 -2.82 5.96 3.49
CA TYR A 16 -1.40 5.71 3.26
C TYR A 16 -0.62 5.68 4.57
N GLN A 17 -0.82 6.67 5.42
CA GLN A 17 -0.12 6.74 6.71
C GLN A 17 -0.43 5.54 7.60
N LYS A 18 -1.68 5.17 7.68
CA LYS A 18 -2.10 4.04 8.51
C LYS A 18 -1.47 2.73 8.04
N ILE A 19 -1.43 2.52 6.73
CA ILE A 19 -0.81 1.32 6.16
C ILE A 19 0.70 1.34 6.44
N GLU A 20 1.35 2.47 6.19
CA GLU A 20 2.79 2.59 6.46
C GLU A 20 3.12 2.28 7.91
N GLU A 21 2.40 2.89 8.84
CA GLU A 21 2.61 2.68 10.26
C GLU A 21 2.42 1.21 10.63
N ALA A 22 1.34 0.61 10.14
CA ALA A 22 1.01 -0.77 10.46
C ALA A 22 2.05 -1.74 9.94
N LEU A 23 2.52 -1.54 8.70
CA LEU A 23 3.50 -2.43 8.11
C LEU A 23 4.88 -2.24 8.73
N LEU A 24 5.28 -1.02 9.00
CA LEU A 24 6.58 -0.76 9.65
C LEU A 24 6.60 -1.21 11.10
N ALA A 25 5.44 -1.41 11.72
CA ALA A 25 5.35 -1.99 13.05
C ALA A 25 5.56 -3.50 13.06
N MET A 26 5.48 -4.16 11.90
CA MET A 26 5.74 -5.60 11.79
C MET A 26 7.23 -5.87 11.91
N PRO A 27 7.64 -6.78 12.82
CA PRO A 27 9.08 -7.05 12.98
C PRO A 27 9.73 -7.66 11.73
N GLU A 28 8.97 -8.34 10.88
CA GLU A 28 9.47 -8.95 9.66
C GLU A 28 9.78 -7.92 8.57
N VAL A 29 9.14 -6.75 8.61
CA VAL A 29 9.27 -5.73 7.56
C VAL A 29 10.42 -4.79 7.90
N SER A 30 11.37 -4.67 6.97
CA SER A 30 12.48 -3.75 7.13
C SER A 30 12.11 -2.34 6.66
N HIS A 31 11.74 -2.23 5.40
CA HIS A 31 11.40 -0.93 4.82
C HIS A 31 10.64 -1.12 3.52
N PHE A 32 10.00 -0.07 3.06
CA PHE A 32 9.38 -0.06 1.73
C PHE A 32 10.44 0.13 0.66
N THR A 33 10.23 -0.50 -0.48
CA THR A 33 11.15 -0.40 -1.62
C THR A 33 10.40 0.08 -2.85
N ALA A 34 11.12 0.65 -3.80
CA ALA A 34 10.52 1.19 -5.01
C ALA A 34 10.57 0.22 -6.21
N ASP A 35 11.32 -0.87 -6.08
CA ASP A 35 11.69 -1.66 -7.25
C ASP A 35 10.53 -2.34 -7.97
N GLY A 36 9.60 -2.96 -7.26
CA GLY A 36 8.43 -3.56 -7.88
C GLY A 36 7.38 -2.55 -8.29
N PHE A 37 7.45 -1.37 -7.74
CA PHE A 37 6.46 -0.33 -7.90
C PHE A 37 6.53 0.36 -9.27
N GLN A 38 7.73 0.43 -9.83
CA GLN A 38 7.94 1.09 -11.11
C GLN A 38 7.16 0.43 -12.26
N TYR A 39 7.04 -0.88 -12.22
CA TYR A 39 6.27 -1.60 -13.24
C TYR A 39 4.80 -1.25 -13.22
N LEU A 40 4.25 -1.07 -12.04
CA LEU A 40 2.84 -0.70 -11.89
C LEU A 40 2.60 0.75 -12.27
N MET A 41 3.62 1.57 -12.19
CA MET A 41 3.53 2.99 -12.51
C MET A 41 3.77 3.30 -13.98
N GLN A 42 4.37 2.38 -14.73
CA GLN A 42 4.73 2.64 -16.12
C GLN A 42 3.53 2.91 -17.04
N GLY A 43 2.38 2.35 -16.73
CA GLY A 43 1.19 2.59 -17.53
C GLY A 43 0.33 3.73 -17.00
N ILE A 44 0.68 4.28 -15.88
CA ILE A 44 -0.08 5.35 -15.25
C ILE A 44 0.70 6.62 -15.47
N SER A 45 0.14 7.52 -16.24
CA SER A 45 0.85 8.72 -16.59
C SER A 45 1.25 9.49 -15.34
N GLN A 46 2.42 10.06 -15.41
CA GLN A 46 2.92 10.96 -14.39
C GLN A 46 2.02 12.17 -14.18
N ALA A 47 0.99 12.30 -15.00
CA ALA A 47 0.08 13.42 -14.99
C ALA A 47 -0.73 13.55 -13.71
N PHE A 48 -0.74 12.56 -12.85
CA PHE A 48 -1.56 12.61 -11.66
C PHE A 48 -0.87 13.20 -10.43
N GLY A 49 0.29 13.81 -10.60
CA GLY A 49 0.97 14.45 -9.48
C GLY A 49 1.13 13.53 -8.29
N PHE A 50 1.44 12.32 -8.57
CA PHE A 50 1.47 11.26 -7.58
C PHE A 50 2.55 11.54 -6.55
N LYS A 51 2.16 11.91 -5.36
CA LYS A 51 3.05 11.78 -4.22
C LYS A 51 3.11 10.30 -3.91
N ALA A 52 3.93 9.59 -4.63
CA ALA A 52 4.10 8.18 -4.39
C ALA A 52 4.69 7.99 -3.01
N HIS A 53 3.91 7.45 -2.12
CA HIS A 53 4.48 6.85 -0.93
C HIS A 53 5.35 5.70 -1.40
N ARG A 54 6.62 5.77 -1.11
CA ARG A 54 7.57 4.79 -1.62
C ARG A 54 7.12 3.37 -1.29
N GLY A 55 6.95 2.55 -2.33
CA GLY A 55 6.57 1.15 -2.16
C GLY A 55 5.12 0.89 -1.80
N LEU A 56 4.27 1.92 -1.77
CA LEU A 56 2.86 1.76 -1.48
C LEU A 56 2.04 2.53 -2.49
N TRP A 57 1.15 1.83 -3.18
CA TRP A 57 0.32 2.40 -4.23
C TRP A 57 -1.11 1.91 -4.10
N ILE A 58 -2.04 2.84 -4.14
CA ILE A 58 -3.47 2.55 -4.03
C ILE A 58 -4.17 3.16 -5.23
N ARG A 59 -4.88 2.31 -5.96
CA ARG A 59 -5.64 2.74 -7.12
C ARG A 59 -7.13 2.57 -6.87
N ASN A 60 -7.87 3.65 -7.03
CA ASN A 60 -9.33 3.61 -6.95
C ASN A 60 -9.90 3.20 -8.30
N LEU A 61 -10.78 2.21 -8.29
CA LEU A 61 -11.46 1.74 -9.48
C LEU A 61 -12.80 2.45 -9.62
N LYS A 62 -13.36 2.40 -10.83
CA LYS A 62 -14.61 3.13 -11.15
C LYS A 62 -15.80 2.66 -10.32
N ASP A 63 -15.80 1.41 -9.90
CA ASP A 63 -16.91 0.83 -9.15
C ASP A 63 -16.75 0.93 -7.63
N GLY A 64 -15.81 1.72 -7.17
CA GLY A 64 -15.59 1.93 -5.74
C GLY A 64 -14.63 0.93 -5.11
N ARG A 65 -14.16 -0.06 -5.85
CA ARG A 65 -13.16 -0.99 -5.35
C ARG A 65 -11.77 -0.36 -5.44
N VAL A 66 -10.83 -0.92 -4.69
CA VAL A 66 -9.44 -0.44 -4.72
C VAL A 66 -8.49 -1.60 -5.00
N LYS A 67 -7.40 -1.28 -5.67
CA LYS A 67 -6.25 -2.17 -5.81
C LYS A 67 -5.10 -1.58 -5.03
N VAL A 68 -4.42 -2.44 -4.28
CA VAL A 68 -3.28 -2.02 -3.47
C VAL A 68 -2.06 -2.80 -3.93
N ALA A 69 -0.95 -2.10 -4.10
CA ALA A 69 0.33 -2.71 -4.42
C ALA A 69 1.36 -2.27 -3.38
N ILE A 70 2.12 -3.23 -2.88
CA ILE A 70 3.08 -3.00 -1.81
C ILE A 70 4.40 -3.65 -2.22
N SER A 71 5.49 -2.90 -2.12
CA SER A 71 6.83 -3.41 -2.32
C SER A 71 7.65 -3.18 -1.06
N VAL A 72 8.18 -4.25 -0.49
CA VAL A 72 8.91 -4.16 0.77
C VAL A 72 10.14 -5.06 0.76
N ALA A 73 11.10 -4.71 1.61
CA ALA A 73 12.19 -5.58 1.99
C ALA A 73 11.86 -6.21 3.33
N LEU A 74 12.13 -7.50 3.47
CA LEU A 74 11.91 -8.23 4.71
C LEU A 74 13.23 -8.57 5.36
N HIS A 75 13.22 -8.77 6.67
CA HIS A 75 14.37 -9.26 7.39
C HIS A 75 14.56 -10.76 7.12
N LYS A 76 15.81 -11.17 6.98
CA LYS A 76 16.15 -12.59 6.81
C LYS A 76 15.66 -13.39 8.00
N GLY A 77 15.26 -14.63 7.73
CA GLY A 77 14.78 -15.53 8.78
C GLY A 77 13.27 -15.61 8.89
N CYS A 78 12.53 -14.69 8.28
CA CYS A 78 11.08 -14.77 8.29
C CYS A 78 10.59 -15.70 7.17
N GLN A 79 9.36 -16.19 7.30
CA GLN A 79 8.72 -16.99 6.26
C GLN A 79 8.03 -16.05 5.28
N VAL A 80 8.58 -15.99 4.06
CA VAL A 80 8.18 -14.97 3.09
C VAL A 80 6.69 -15.06 2.75
N GLN A 81 6.19 -16.26 2.47
CA GLN A 81 4.79 -16.41 2.07
C GLN A 81 3.83 -16.07 3.20
N GLU A 82 4.12 -16.51 4.40
CA GLU A 82 3.29 -16.19 5.56
C GLU A 82 3.31 -14.70 5.87
N THR A 83 4.49 -14.10 5.75
CA THR A 83 4.63 -12.65 5.98
C THR A 83 3.84 -11.87 4.94
N ALA A 84 3.89 -12.29 3.68
CA ALA A 84 3.12 -11.63 2.62
C ALA A 84 1.61 -11.71 2.90
N ARG A 85 1.13 -12.86 3.35
CA ARG A 85 -0.28 -13.02 3.73
C ARG A 85 -0.65 -12.15 4.92
N TYR A 86 0.25 -12.05 5.87
CA TYR A 86 0.03 -11.21 7.03
C TYR A 86 -0.04 -9.74 6.64
N ILE A 87 0.83 -9.32 5.72
CA ILE A 87 0.78 -7.96 5.17
C ILE A 87 -0.59 -7.70 4.54
N GLN A 88 -1.10 -8.64 3.74
CA GLN A 88 -2.42 -8.50 3.14
C GLN A 88 -3.51 -8.34 4.19
N MET A 89 -3.44 -9.13 5.25
CA MET A 89 -4.41 -9.05 6.34
C MET A 89 -4.35 -7.71 7.06
N VAL A 90 -3.16 -7.22 7.33
CA VAL A 90 -2.96 -5.93 7.99
C VAL A 90 -3.56 -4.81 7.13
N VAL A 91 -3.34 -4.84 5.82
CA VAL A 91 -3.91 -3.84 4.92
C VAL A 91 -5.44 -3.91 4.92
N LYS A 92 -6.00 -5.11 4.86
CA LYS A 92 -7.46 -5.27 4.94
C LYS A 92 -8.01 -4.68 6.23
N ASN A 93 -7.34 -4.93 7.34
CA ASN A 93 -7.77 -4.40 8.63
C ASN A 93 -7.74 -2.87 8.67
N VAL A 94 -6.73 -2.26 8.05
CA VAL A 94 -6.68 -0.80 7.96
C VAL A 94 -7.89 -0.27 7.21
N PHE A 95 -8.18 -0.82 6.04
CA PHE A 95 -9.34 -0.38 5.25
C PHE A 95 -10.64 -0.58 6.02
N SER A 96 -10.81 -1.72 6.68
CA SER A 96 -12.01 -1.99 7.49
C SER A 96 -12.16 -0.99 8.61
N SER A 97 -11.07 -0.66 9.29
CA SER A 97 -11.13 0.28 10.42
C SER A 97 -11.52 1.69 9.97
N LEU A 98 -11.23 2.03 8.73
CA LEU A 98 -11.56 3.33 8.15
C LEU A 98 -12.91 3.31 7.41
N ARG A 99 -13.60 2.19 7.42
CA ARG A 99 -14.87 1.99 6.70
C ARG A 99 -14.77 2.37 5.23
N ARG A 100 -13.65 1.96 4.63
CA ARG A 100 -13.40 2.27 3.23
C ARG A 100 -13.91 1.17 2.31
N GLU A 101 -13.80 1.45 1.03
CA GLU A 101 -14.33 0.64 -0.06
C GLU A 101 -13.75 -0.77 -0.09
N TYR A 102 -14.38 -1.61 -0.88
CA TYR A 102 -13.94 -2.99 -1.05
C TYR A 102 -12.60 -3.05 -1.75
N ILE A 103 -11.73 -3.91 -1.21
CA ILE A 103 -10.44 -4.17 -1.82
C ILE A 103 -10.61 -5.26 -2.86
N GLU A 104 -10.21 -4.98 -4.11
CA GLU A 104 -10.22 -5.98 -5.15
C GLU A 104 -8.99 -6.88 -5.08
N SER A 105 -7.83 -6.29 -4.87
CA SER A 105 -6.60 -7.06 -4.76
C SER A 105 -5.56 -6.32 -3.94
N ILE A 106 -4.71 -7.10 -3.29
CA ILE A 106 -3.54 -6.58 -2.58
C ILE A 106 -2.35 -7.38 -3.10
N ASP A 107 -1.51 -6.71 -3.88
CA ASP A 107 -0.33 -7.34 -4.47
C ASP A 107 0.88 -6.98 -3.61
N VAL A 108 1.53 -7.99 -3.05
CA VAL A 108 2.70 -7.80 -2.22
C VAL A 108 3.92 -8.32 -2.96
N THR A 109 4.90 -7.45 -3.17
CA THR A 109 6.16 -7.79 -3.81
C THR A 109 7.27 -7.69 -2.77
N ILE A 110 7.98 -8.78 -2.58
CA ILE A 110 9.15 -8.81 -1.72
C ILE A 110 10.36 -8.64 -2.62
N THR A 111 11.02 -7.49 -2.52
CA THR A 111 12.09 -7.14 -3.45
C THR A 111 13.46 -7.56 -2.94
N GLU A 112 13.64 -7.67 -1.64
CA GLU A 112 14.92 -8.10 -1.07
C GLU A 112 14.74 -8.61 0.35
N MET A 113 15.73 -9.39 0.77
CA MET A 113 15.84 -9.86 2.16
C MET A 113 17.06 -9.21 2.76
N VAL A 114 16.91 -8.60 3.93
CA VAL A 114 18.01 -7.89 4.58
C VAL A 114 18.29 -8.46 5.96
N GLU A 115 19.49 -8.21 6.47
CA GLU A 115 19.92 -8.68 7.79
C GLU A 115 19.07 -8.11 8.93
#